data_fa9388485180c2d064491e19fb950be8
#
_entry.id   fa9388485180c2d064491e19fb950be8
#
_cell.length_a   1.000
_cell.length_b   1.000
_cell.length_c   1.000
_cell.angle_alpha   90.00
_cell.angle_beta   90.00
_cell.angle_gamma   90.00
#
_symmetry.space_group_name_H-M   'P 1'
#
loop_
_entity.id
_entity.type
_entity.pdbx_description
1 polymer ?
#
loop_
_entity_poly.entity_id
_entity_poly.type
_entity_poly.pdbx_seq_one_letter_code
_entity_poly.pdbx_strand_id
1 'polypeptide(L)'
;RPKVGIVQAVREHGVPFVSKIMSAGLEGWQKKGIPLSIADEYAQAGDKAEKRRELGERFPKCESIINFLCCCNSEGEPRPDIQLVINSSKYMLDFIRECPPDFQISAQCCDCCKKQPAYNVQKDYEMIITGERRDEGGMRSVPRKDNTALCFTETSDGQYRFRPLYYVTDRDKAWYKERFGIRYSDAYEIYGLTRTGCCGCPVSYKAADDLELIRPYEPNVVKAAWNIFGKSYEYRRKYNAYKKARMAEEKKKKANVDGQMELFDFIEE
;
A
#
# COMPACT_ATOMS: atom_id res chain seq x y z
N ARG A 1 2.12 -24.20 -9.74
CA ARG A 1 1.42 -23.83 -8.49
C ARG A 1 2.41 -23.14 -7.58
N PRO A 2 2.04 -22.08 -6.85
CA PRO A 2 2.92 -21.50 -5.84
C PRO A 2 3.29 -22.59 -4.82
N LYS A 3 4.57 -22.64 -4.43
CA LYS A 3 5.05 -23.64 -3.45
C LYS A 3 4.43 -23.43 -2.07
N VAL A 4 4.01 -22.19 -1.77
CA VAL A 4 3.37 -21.80 -0.50
C VAL A 4 2.02 -21.18 -0.81
N GLY A 5 0.95 -21.72 -0.23
CA GLY A 5 -0.39 -21.14 -0.34
C GLY A 5 -0.55 -19.88 0.52
N ILE A 6 -1.53 -19.03 0.16
CA ILE A 6 -1.80 -17.78 0.91
C ILE A 6 -2.06 -18.06 2.39
N VAL A 7 -2.81 -19.11 2.72
CA VAL A 7 -3.11 -19.49 4.11
C VAL A 7 -1.83 -19.78 4.90
N GLN A 8 -0.91 -20.56 4.31
CA GLN A 8 0.36 -20.87 4.95
C GLN A 8 1.23 -19.62 5.11
N ALA A 9 1.38 -18.81 4.05
CA ALA A 9 2.16 -17.58 4.10
C ALA A 9 1.65 -16.60 5.17
N VAL A 10 0.31 -16.47 5.32
CA VAL A 10 -0.28 -15.62 6.34
C VAL A 10 -0.07 -16.19 7.75
N ARG A 11 -0.14 -17.50 7.93
CA ARG A 11 0.15 -18.15 9.23
C ARG A 11 1.60 -17.97 9.66
N GLU A 12 2.53 -18.06 8.73
CA GLU A 12 3.97 -17.97 9.00
C GLU A 12 4.45 -16.53 9.21
N HIS A 13 3.89 -15.58 8.48
CA HIS A 13 4.44 -14.22 8.40
C HIS A 13 3.48 -13.14 8.90
N GLY A 14 2.18 -13.36 8.86
CA GLY A 14 1.17 -12.37 9.22
C GLY A 14 0.35 -11.87 8.03
N VAL A 15 -0.56 -10.95 8.32
CA VAL A 15 -1.60 -10.43 7.40
C VAL A 15 -1.18 -9.09 6.83
N PRO A 16 -1.36 -8.82 5.52
CA PRO A 16 -1.10 -7.49 4.97
C PRO A 16 -2.13 -6.46 5.46
N PHE A 17 -1.71 -5.19 5.57
CA PHE A 17 -2.53 -4.10 6.07
C PHE A 17 -2.32 -2.82 5.25
N VAL A 18 -3.39 -2.22 4.75
CA VAL A 18 -3.47 -0.96 3.99
C VAL A 18 -2.63 -0.95 2.70
N SER A 19 -1.31 -1.05 2.79
CA SER A 19 -0.40 -1.07 1.64
C SER A 19 0.79 -1.98 1.91
N LYS A 20 1.54 -2.32 0.85
CA LYS A 20 2.75 -3.14 1.01
C LYS A 20 3.84 -2.42 1.80
N ILE A 21 4.04 -1.13 1.54
CA ILE A 21 5.05 -0.31 2.24
C ILE A 21 4.68 -0.21 3.72
N MET A 22 3.42 0.09 4.02
CA MET A 22 2.93 0.14 5.39
C MET A 22 3.09 -1.21 6.09
N SER A 23 2.69 -2.30 5.44
CA SER A 23 2.81 -3.65 6.01
C SER A 23 4.26 -4.04 6.30
N ALA A 24 5.18 -3.72 5.41
CA ALA A 24 6.61 -4.02 5.60
C ALA A 24 7.22 -3.19 6.74
N GLY A 25 6.89 -1.90 6.82
CA GLY A 25 7.34 -1.02 7.90
C GLY A 25 6.80 -1.47 9.26
N LEU A 26 5.51 -1.79 9.34
CA LEU A 26 4.88 -2.28 10.57
C LEU A 26 5.35 -3.68 10.96
N GLU A 27 5.62 -4.57 10.00
CA GLU A 27 6.27 -5.86 10.27
C GLU A 27 7.62 -5.69 10.95
N GLY A 28 8.46 -4.81 10.40
CA GLY A 28 9.75 -4.50 10.98
C GLY A 28 9.62 -3.90 12.39
N TRP A 29 8.70 -2.95 12.55
CA TRP A 29 8.40 -2.34 13.84
C TRP A 29 7.97 -3.38 14.89
N GLN A 30 7.01 -4.25 14.56
CA GLN A 30 6.56 -5.32 15.47
C GLN A 30 7.70 -6.28 15.85
N LYS A 31 8.58 -6.64 14.91
CA LYS A 31 9.71 -7.54 15.16
C LYS A 31 10.79 -6.94 16.04
N LYS A 32 11.01 -5.63 15.97
CA LYS A 32 12.09 -4.94 16.65
C LYS A 32 11.67 -4.21 17.92
N GLY A 33 10.38 -3.92 18.08
CA GLY A 33 9.84 -3.25 19.26
C GLY A 33 10.36 -1.82 19.47
N ILE A 34 10.65 -1.09 18.38
CA ILE A 34 11.14 0.30 18.48
C ILE A 34 10.00 1.19 18.93
N PRO A 35 10.21 2.11 19.88
CA PRO A 35 9.18 3.07 20.30
C PRO A 35 8.74 3.96 19.13
N LEU A 36 7.43 4.13 18.95
CA LEU A 36 6.89 5.03 17.92
C LEU A 36 7.21 6.51 18.20
N SER A 37 7.59 6.85 19.43
CA SER A 37 8.02 8.20 19.83
C SER A 37 9.24 8.70 19.06
N ILE A 38 10.05 7.82 18.48
CA ILE A 38 11.21 8.26 17.67
C ILE A 38 10.78 9.11 16.46
N ALA A 39 9.58 8.92 15.95
CA ALA A 39 9.03 9.75 14.88
C ALA A 39 8.83 11.21 15.34
N ASP A 40 8.37 11.40 16.57
CA ASP A 40 8.19 12.73 17.18
C ASP A 40 9.51 13.36 17.54
N GLU A 41 10.42 12.58 18.12
CA GLU A 41 11.80 13.03 18.42
C GLU A 41 12.50 13.53 17.16
N TYR A 42 12.37 12.76 16.06
CA TYR A 42 12.92 13.15 14.76
C TYR A 42 12.21 14.40 14.19
N ALA A 43 10.88 14.47 14.28
CA ALA A 43 10.10 15.61 13.78
C ALA A 43 10.46 16.93 14.48
N GLN A 44 10.79 16.89 15.78
CA GLN A 44 11.13 18.04 16.61
C GLN A 44 12.63 18.45 16.53
N ALA A 45 13.48 17.58 16.01
CA ALA A 45 14.93 17.86 15.94
C ALA A 45 15.23 18.99 14.95
N GLY A 46 16.15 19.88 15.32
CA GLY A 46 16.66 20.93 14.46
C GLY A 46 17.57 20.40 13.35
N ASP A 47 18.51 19.52 13.71
CA ASP A 47 19.36 18.79 12.75
C ASP A 47 18.82 17.38 12.53
N LYS A 48 18.26 17.14 11.34
CA LYS A 48 17.65 15.87 10.95
C LYS A 48 18.71 14.78 10.70
N ALA A 49 19.85 15.15 10.14
CA ALA A 49 20.93 14.21 9.84
C ALA A 49 21.59 13.70 11.12
N GLU A 50 21.87 14.61 12.05
CA GLU A 50 22.42 14.24 13.37
C GLU A 50 21.43 13.36 14.14
N LYS A 51 20.17 13.75 14.20
CA LYS A 51 19.14 12.95 14.89
C LYS A 51 18.97 11.57 14.27
N ARG A 52 19.02 11.47 12.94
CA ARG A 52 18.94 10.17 12.25
C ARG A 52 20.13 9.27 12.64
N ARG A 53 21.34 9.83 12.75
CA ARG A 53 22.55 9.11 13.18
C ARG A 53 22.40 8.63 14.63
N GLU A 54 22.03 9.51 15.54
CA GLU A 54 21.76 9.18 16.97
C GLU A 54 20.77 8.03 17.12
N LEU A 55 19.66 8.08 16.36
CA LEU A 55 18.68 6.99 16.36
C LEU A 55 19.26 5.68 15.83
N GLY A 56 20.14 5.73 14.83
CA GLY A 56 20.86 4.56 14.31
C GLY A 56 21.78 3.91 15.33
N GLU A 57 22.48 4.72 16.12
CA GLU A 57 23.34 4.27 17.22
C GLU A 57 22.53 3.68 18.38
N ARG A 58 21.41 4.33 18.73
CA ARG A 58 20.50 3.88 19.80
C ARG A 58 19.75 2.58 19.44
N PHE A 59 19.47 2.36 18.15
CA PHE A 59 18.78 1.17 17.67
C PHE A 59 19.55 0.49 16.52
N PRO A 60 20.65 -0.21 16.82
CA PRO A 60 21.49 -0.84 15.81
C PRO A 60 20.73 -1.90 15.01
N LYS A 61 21.04 -2.02 13.73
CA LYS A 61 20.37 -2.93 12.75
C LYS A 61 18.86 -2.67 12.60
N CYS A 62 18.44 -1.41 12.76
CA CYS A 62 17.05 -0.99 12.63
C CYS A 62 16.88 0.16 11.63
N GLU A 63 17.87 0.43 10.78
CA GLU A 63 17.92 1.58 9.86
C GLU A 63 16.65 1.69 9.00
N SER A 64 16.20 0.57 8.40
CA SER A 64 15.02 0.56 7.54
C SER A 64 13.73 0.93 8.28
N ILE A 65 13.64 0.60 9.58
CA ILE A 65 12.47 0.88 10.41
C ILE A 65 12.50 2.34 10.86
N ILE A 66 13.67 2.84 11.26
CA ILE A 66 13.88 4.25 11.59
C ILE A 66 13.53 5.11 10.38
N ASN A 67 14.04 4.76 9.19
CA ASN A 67 13.74 5.45 7.94
C ASN A 67 12.24 5.44 7.61
N PHE A 68 11.55 4.33 7.88
CA PHE A 68 10.10 4.23 7.70
C PHE A 68 9.35 5.13 8.68
N LEU A 69 9.65 5.05 9.99
CA LEU A 69 8.93 5.82 11.02
C LEU A 69 9.20 7.33 10.90
N CYS A 70 10.43 7.71 10.56
CA CYS A 70 10.85 9.10 10.40
C CYS A 70 10.61 9.65 8.99
N CYS A 71 10.14 8.85 8.03
CA CYS A 71 9.96 9.23 6.62
C CYS A 71 11.24 9.80 5.98
N CYS A 72 12.41 9.23 6.30
CA CYS A 72 13.71 9.72 5.83
C CYS A 72 14.55 8.61 5.17
N ASN A 73 15.67 9.00 4.53
CA ASN A 73 16.73 8.10 4.09
C ASN A 73 17.82 7.92 5.18
N SER A 74 18.90 7.25 4.84
CA SER A 74 20.04 7.01 5.75
C SER A 74 20.77 8.29 6.15
N GLU A 75 20.73 9.30 5.32
CA GLU A 75 21.33 10.62 5.52
C GLU A 75 20.43 11.58 6.32
N GLY A 76 19.21 11.16 6.67
CA GLY A 76 18.23 11.99 7.35
C GLY A 76 17.45 12.93 6.41
N GLU A 77 17.53 12.73 5.11
CA GLU A 77 16.76 13.52 4.16
C GLU A 77 15.33 12.96 4.00
N PRO A 78 14.33 13.83 3.73
CA PRO A 78 12.96 13.41 3.56
C PRO A 78 12.79 12.39 2.42
N ARG A 79 11.96 11.37 2.66
CA ARG A 79 11.54 10.39 1.64
C ARG A 79 10.09 10.61 1.23
N PRO A 80 9.85 11.37 0.14
CA PRO A 80 8.49 11.72 -0.31
C PRO A 80 7.60 10.50 -0.62
N ASP A 81 8.19 9.40 -1.09
CA ASP A 81 7.48 8.15 -1.37
C ASP A 81 6.91 7.50 -0.11
N ILE A 82 7.68 7.46 0.99
CA ILE A 82 7.22 6.97 2.29
C ILE A 82 6.27 7.98 2.91
N GLN A 83 6.62 9.24 2.87
CA GLN A 83 5.80 10.33 3.41
C GLN A 83 4.42 10.37 2.75
N LEU A 84 4.32 10.15 1.44
CA LEU A 84 3.04 10.06 0.75
C LEU A 84 2.18 8.92 1.30
N VAL A 85 2.77 7.76 1.56
CA VAL A 85 2.06 6.62 2.15
C VAL A 85 1.61 6.90 3.58
N ILE A 86 2.46 7.52 4.39
CA ILE A 86 2.15 7.89 5.77
C ILE A 86 1.19 9.06 5.83
N ASN A 87 1.33 10.09 4.96
CA ASN A 87 0.44 11.24 4.90
C ASN A 87 -0.95 10.89 4.36
N SER A 88 -1.07 9.95 3.42
CA SER A 88 -2.39 9.41 3.03
C SER A 88 -3.09 8.72 4.21
N SER A 89 -2.32 8.39 5.24
CA SER A 89 -2.72 7.77 6.49
C SER A 89 -2.32 8.65 7.70
N LYS A 90 -2.53 9.95 7.61
CA LYS A 90 -2.11 11.01 8.57
C LYS A 90 -2.22 10.61 10.05
N TYR A 91 -3.27 9.89 10.40
CA TYR A 91 -3.53 9.49 11.78
C TYR A 91 -3.06 8.05 12.10
N MET A 92 -2.33 7.41 11.19
CA MET A 92 -2.02 5.99 11.33
C MET A 92 -1.09 5.71 12.51
N LEU A 93 -0.03 6.50 12.68
CA LEU A 93 0.91 6.29 13.79
C LEU A 93 0.23 6.55 15.14
N ASP A 94 -0.60 7.58 15.24
CA ASP A 94 -1.35 7.88 16.46
C ASP A 94 -2.36 6.76 16.76
N PHE A 95 -3.06 6.28 15.74
CA PHE A 95 -3.96 5.14 15.88
C PHE A 95 -3.25 3.89 16.39
N ILE A 96 -2.05 3.58 15.87
CA ILE A 96 -1.27 2.41 16.30
C ILE A 96 -0.77 2.57 17.74
N ARG A 97 -0.46 3.80 18.18
CA ARG A 97 -0.10 4.08 19.57
C ARG A 97 -1.26 3.84 20.52
N GLU A 98 -2.45 4.32 20.16
CA GLU A 98 -3.66 4.20 20.96
C GLU A 98 -4.27 2.78 20.90
N CYS A 99 -4.18 2.14 19.75
CA CYS A 99 -4.77 0.84 19.45
C CYS A 99 -3.76 -0.07 18.75
N PRO A 100 -2.74 -0.59 19.45
CA PRO A 100 -1.76 -1.47 18.83
C PRO A 100 -2.42 -2.73 18.26
N PRO A 101 -1.96 -3.24 17.08
CA PRO A 101 -2.52 -4.44 16.47
C PRO A 101 -2.19 -5.69 17.33
N ASP A 102 -3.20 -6.51 17.58
CA ASP A 102 -3.10 -7.80 18.28
C ASP A 102 -2.75 -8.97 17.36
N PHE A 103 -2.30 -8.69 16.15
CA PHE A 103 -1.92 -9.67 15.14
C PHE A 103 -0.66 -9.24 14.41
N GLN A 104 0.06 -10.22 13.85
CA GLN A 104 1.25 -9.96 13.06
C GLN A 104 0.88 -9.35 11.71
N ILE A 105 1.45 -8.18 11.40
CA ILE A 105 1.31 -7.52 10.09
C ILE A 105 2.50 -7.91 9.22
N SER A 106 2.23 -8.29 7.96
CA SER A 106 3.28 -8.58 6.98
C SER A 106 2.76 -8.52 5.55
N ALA A 107 3.61 -8.13 4.59
CA ALA A 107 3.34 -8.20 3.16
C ALA A 107 3.91 -9.48 2.50
N GLN A 108 4.51 -10.39 3.25
CA GLN A 108 5.23 -11.57 2.76
C GLN A 108 4.35 -12.52 1.94
N CYS A 109 3.04 -12.60 2.19
CA CYS A 109 2.13 -13.43 1.40
C CYS A 109 2.20 -13.10 -0.11
N CYS A 110 2.39 -11.82 -0.47
CA CYS A 110 2.54 -11.42 -1.87
C CYS A 110 3.89 -11.87 -2.46
N ASP A 111 4.93 -11.82 -1.67
CA ASP A 111 6.27 -12.22 -2.09
C ASP A 111 6.34 -13.76 -2.22
N CYS A 112 5.86 -14.51 -1.22
CA CYS A 112 5.84 -15.97 -1.23
C CYS A 112 4.94 -16.56 -2.32
N CYS A 113 3.72 -16.00 -2.49
CA CYS A 113 2.71 -16.63 -3.35
C CYS A 113 2.72 -16.12 -4.80
N LYS A 114 3.29 -14.96 -5.08
CA LYS A 114 3.28 -14.33 -6.41
C LYS A 114 4.67 -14.03 -6.95
N LYS A 115 5.44 -13.17 -6.23
CA LYS A 115 6.69 -12.65 -6.78
C LYS A 115 7.76 -13.71 -6.86
N GLN A 116 8.01 -14.46 -5.79
CA GLN A 116 9.03 -15.48 -5.78
C GLN A 116 8.76 -16.61 -6.79
N PRO A 117 7.54 -17.17 -6.89
CA PRO A 117 7.22 -18.13 -7.95
C PRO A 117 7.40 -17.57 -9.36
N ALA A 118 6.98 -16.32 -9.60
CA ALA A 118 7.18 -15.68 -10.89
C ALA A 118 8.68 -15.50 -11.20
N TYR A 119 9.44 -14.96 -10.26
CA TYR A 119 10.89 -14.78 -10.40
C TYR A 119 11.62 -16.11 -10.68
N ASN A 120 11.28 -17.18 -9.96
CA ASN A 120 11.88 -18.50 -10.14
C ASN A 120 11.69 -19.07 -11.55
N VAL A 121 10.59 -18.69 -12.22
CA VAL A 121 10.38 -19.06 -13.63
C VAL A 121 11.09 -18.07 -14.56
N GLN A 122 10.99 -16.79 -14.28
CA GLN A 122 11.46 -15.72 -15.16
C GLN A 122 12.98 -15.64 -15.26
N LYS A 123 13.72 -15.98 -14.19
CA LYS A 123 15.19 -15.89 -14.12
C LYS A 123 15.94 -16.70 -15.19
N ASP A 124 15.28 -17.73 -15.74
CA ASP A 124 15.88 -18.61 -16.74
C ASP A 124 15.66 -18.11 -18.18
N TYR A 125 15.04 -16.93 -18.37
CA TYR A 125 14.74 -16.34 -19.67
C TYR A 125 15.45 -14.99 -19.82
N GLU A 126 15.97 -14.72 -21.02
CA GLU A 126 16.61 -13.44 -21.35
C GLU A 126 15.57 -12.31 -21.48
N MET A 127 14.34 -12.64 -21.91
CA MET A 127 13.26 -11.70 -22.11
C MET A 127 11.96 -12.15 -21.47
N ILE A 128 11.31 -11.23 -20.76
CA ILE A 128 9.97 -11.42 -20.18
C ILE A 128 8.97 -10.53 -20.93
N ILE A 129 7.95 -11.15 -21.52
CA ILE A 129 6.85 -10.44 -22.18
C ILE A 129 5.67 -10.38 -21.22
N THR A 130 5.11 -9.17 -21.00
CA THR A 130 3.95 -8.97 -20.12
C THR A 130 2.87 -8.14 -20.79
N GLY A 131 1.60 -8.40 -20.45
CA GLY A 131 0.45 -7.63 -20.93
C GLY A 131 0.17 -6.36 -20.12
N GLU A 132 1.17 -5.79 -19.45
CA GLU A 132 1.01 -4.57 -18.64
C GLU A 132 0.70 -3.36 -19.54
N ARG A 133 -0.28 -2.53 -19.11
CA ARG A 133 -0.67 -1.30 -19.79
C ARG A 133 -0.47 -0.09 -18.86
N ARG A 134 -0.11 1.06 -19.43
CA ARG A 134 0.01 2.33 -18.69
C ARG A 134 -1.32 2.74 -18.05
N ASP A 135 -2.43 2.56 -18.77
CA ASP A 135 -3.78 2.92 -18.33
C ASP A 135 -4.28 2.11 -17.12
N GLU A 136 -3.61 1.02 -16.74
CA GLU A 136 -3.90 0.33 -15.49
C GLU A 136 -3.54 1.15 -14.24
N GLY A 137 -2.84 2.27 -14.40
CA GLY A 137 -2.50 3.22 -13.35
C GLY A 137 -1.47 2.73 -12.32
N GLY A 138 -1.33 3.49 -11.23
CA GLY A 138 -0.35 3.23 -10.19
C GLY A 138 1.09 3.33 -10.69
N MET A 139 1.98 2.44 -10.25
CA MET A 139 3.39 2.44 -10.65
C MET A 139 3.62 2.22 -12.15
N ARG A 140 2.61 1.73 -12.89
CA ARG A 140 2.68 1.53 -14.33
C ARG A 140 2.53 2.82 -15.13
N SER A 141 1.81 3.80 -14.56
CA SER A 141 1.58 5.11 -15.19
C SER A 141 2.68 6.14 -14.92
N VAL A 142 3.58 5.86 -13.95
CA VAL A 142 4.63 6.81 -13.57
C VAL A 142 5.76 6.78 -14.61
N PRO A 143 6.08 7.92 -15.27
CA PRO A 143 7.25 8.01 -16.14
C PRO A 143 8.53 7.73 -15.35
N ARG A 144 9.42 6.94 -15.90
CA ARG A 144 10.78 6.81 -15.36
C ARG A 144 11.60 8.05 -15.73
N LYS A 145 12.56 8.41 -14.88
CA LYS A 145 13.40 9.62 -15.02
C LYS A 145 14.17 9.71 -16.36
N ASP A 146 14.36 8.60 -17.02
CA ASP A 146 15.17 8.46 -18.23
C ASP A 146 14.39 8.54 -19.56
N ASN A 147 13.08 8.80 -19.51
CA ASN A 147 12.21 8.93 -20.70
C ASN A 147 12.34 7.79 -21.72
N THR A 148 12.98 6.68 -21.36
CA THR A 148 13.13 5.52 -22.23
C THR A 148 11.78 4.86 -22.49
N ALA A 149 11.62 4.33 -23.68
CA ALA A 149 10.42 3.64 -24.12
C ALA A 149 10.02 2.56 -23.10
N LEU A 150 8.98 2.86 -22.31
CA LEU A 150 8.53 2.00 -21.21
C LEU A 150 7.94 0.67 -21.68
N CYS A 151 7.71 0.52 -23.00
CA CYS A 151 7.33 -0.75 -23.61
C CYS A 151 8.49 -1.77 -23.65
N PHE A 152 9.74 -1.29 -23.67
CA PHE A 152 10.93 -2.14 -23.65
C PHE A 152 11.93 -1.59 -22.64
N THR A 153 12.36 -2.40 -21.68
CA THR A 153 13.31 -1.99 -20.64
C THR A 153 14.29 -3.12 -20.34
N GLU A 154 15.53 -2.75 -20.10
CA GLU A 154 16.53 -3.63 -19.51
C GLU A 154 16.53 -3.48 -17.99
N THR A 155 16.61 -4.58 -17.27
CA THR A 155 16.73 -4.59 -15.81
C THR A 155 18.21 -4.56 -15.42
N SER A 156 18.51 -4.21 -14.17
CA SER A 156 19.88 -4.11 -13.65
C SER A 156 20.69 -5.42 -13.71
N ASP A 157 20.00 -6.54 -13.83
CA ASP A 157 20.57 -7.89 -13.97
C ASP A 157 20.67 -8.36 -15.44
N GLY A 158 20.48 -7.44 -16.40
CA GLY A 158 20.63 -7.68 -17.83
C GLY A 158 19.47 -8.40 -18.51
N GLN A 159 18.35 -8.59 -17.81
CA GLN A 159 17.15 -9.20 -18.37
C GLN A 159 16.29 -8.15 -19.09
N TYR A 160 15.70 -8.50 -20.23
CA TYR A 160 14.80 -7.63 -20.96
C TYR A 160 13.35 -7.81 -20.54
N ARG A 161 12.60 -6.70 -20.48
CA ARG A 161 11.14 -6.70 -20.29
C ARG A 161 10.48 -6.00 -21.46
N PHE A 162 9.61 -6.73 -22.15
CA PHE A 162 8.83 -6.23 -23.27
C PHE A 162 7.35 -6.18 -22.90
N ARG A 163 6.72 -5.02 -23.13
CA ARG A 163 5.32 -4.73 -22.82
C ARG A 163 4.62 -4.27 -24.11
N PRO A 164 4.25 -5.20 -25.00
CA PRO A 164 3.67 -4.84 -26.30
C PRO A 164 2.37 -4.03 -26.19
N LEU A 165 1.63 -4.18 -25.09
CA LEU A 165 0.36 -3.49 -24.87
C LEU A 165 0.50 -2.20 -24.03
N TYR A 166 1.74 -1.73 -23.76
CA TYR A 166 1.97 -0.64 -22.82
C TYR A 166 1.18 0.64 -23.14
N TYR A 167 1.07 0.98 -24.42
CA TYR A 167 0.37 2.17 -24.89
C TYR A 167 -1.11 1.94 -25.26
N VAL A 168 -1.59 0.70 -25.17
CA VAL A 168 -3.01 0.37 -25.43
C VAL A 168 -3.88 1.00 -24.36
N THR A 169 -4.77 1.89 -24.75
CA THR A 169 -5.68 2.62 -23.87
C THR A 169 -6.89 1.77 -23.48
N ASP A 170 -7.66 2.22 -22.48
CA ASP A 170 -8.94 1.60 -22.16
C ASP A 170 -9.95 1.74 -23.29
N ARG A 171 -9.86 2.80 -24.10
CA ARG A 171 -10.67 2.98 -25.32
C ARG A 171 -10.34 1.94 -26.38
N ASP A 172 -9.06 1.70 -26.64
CA ASP A 172 -8.61 0.68 -27.60
C ASP A 172 -9.06 -0.72 -27.17
N LYS A 173 -8.95 -1.00 -25.88
CA LYS A 173 -9.41 -2.26 -25.28
C LYS A 173 -10.93 -2.45 -25.46
N ALA A 174 -11.73 -1.40 -25.23
CA ALA A 174 -13.18 -1.44 -25.42
C ALA A 174 -13.54 -1.66 -26.89
N TRP A 175 -12.90 -0.92 -27.80
CA TRP A 175 -13.07 -1.09 -29.24
C TRP A 175 -12.71 -2.51 -29.70
N TYR A 176 -11.59 -3.06 -29.23
CA TYR A 176 -11.15 -4.42 -29.56
C TYR A 176 -12.18 -5.47 -29.07
N LYS A 177 -12.65 -5.31 -27.83
CA LYS A 177 -13.69 -6.17 -27.26
C LYS A 177 -14.94 -6.22 -28.16
N GLU A 178 -15.45 -5.06 -28.51
CA GLU A 178 -16.66 -4.93 -29.34
C GLU A 178 -16.43 -5.48 -30.75
N ARG A 179 -15.31 -5.08 -31.38
CA ARG A 179 -15.01 -5.46 -32.78
C ARG A 179 -14.86 -6.96 -32.99
N PHE A 180 -14.31 -7.68 -32.01
CA PHE A 180 -13.98 -9.09 -32.09
C PHE A 180 -14.88 -9.99 -31.21
N GLY A 181 -15.90 -9.43 -30.57
CA GLY A 181 -16.82 -10.18 -29.71
C GLY A 181 -16.13 -10.85 -28.51
N ILE A 182 -15.08 -10.24 -27.95
CA ILE A 182 -14.31 -10.82 -26.86
C ILE A 182 -15.14 -10.84 -25.57
N ARG A 183 -15.36 -12.01 -25.01
CA ARG A 183 -15.94 -12.18 -23.68
C ARG A 183 -14.82 -12.21 -22.62
N TYR A 184 -14.94 -11.36 -21.61
CA TYR A 184 -14.06 -11.41 -20.45
C TYR A 184 -14.49 -12.51 -19.47
N SER A 185 -13.69 -12.75 -18.45
CA SER A 185 -14.04 -13.70 -17.39
C SER A 185 -15.28 -13.24 -16.61
N ASP A 186 -15.97 -14.18 -15.99
CA ASP A 186 -17.16 -13.94 -15.18
C ASP A 186 -16.90 -12.91 -14.05
N ALA A 187 -15.66 -12.80 -13.59
CA ALA A 187 -15.25 -11.78 -12.63
C ALA A 187 -15.59 -10.35 -13.09
N TYR A 188 -15.46 -10.06 -14.39
CA TYR A 188 -15.78 -8.77 -14.99
C TYR A 188 -17.21 -8.69 -15.52
N GLU A 189 -17.66 -9.75 -16.23
CA GLU A 189 -18.94 -9.72 -16.95
C GLU A 189 -20.15 -9.98 -16.05
N ILE A 190 -19.98 -10.81 -15.02
CA ILE A 190 -21.05 -11.26 -14.13
C ILE A 190 -20.92 -10.65 -12.74
N TYR A 191 -19.72 -10.72 -12.13
CA TYR A 191 -19.52 -10.26 -10.75
C TYR A 191 -19.34 -8.74 -10.64
N GLY A 192 -19.09 -8.05 -11.76
CA GLY A 192 -18.94 -6.60 -11.80
C GLY A 192 -17.63 -6.10 -11.22
N LEU A 193 -16.61 -6.94 -11.08
CA LEU A 193 -15.31 -6.50 -10.63
C LEU A 193 -14.62 -5.61 -11.67
N THR A 194 -14.03 -4.54 -11.23
CA THR A 194 -13.24 -3.65 -12.11
C THR A 194 -11.80 -4.12 -12.28
N ARG A 195 -11.33 -5.00 -11.38
CA ARG A 195 -9.96 -5.51 -11.37
C ARG A 195 -9.90 -6.89 -10.73
N THR A 196 -9.15 -7.80 -11.34
CA THR A 196 -8.83 -9.09 -10.74
C THR A 196 -7.50 -9.04 -10.00
N GLY A 197 -7.45 -9.66 -8.85
CA GLY A 197 -6.27 -9.74 -7.99
C GLY A 197 -6.38 -10.92 -7.03
N CYS A 198 -5.71 -10.86 -5.87
CA CYS A 198 -6.06 -11.74 -4.77
C CYS A 198 -7.41 -11.29 -4.21
N CYS A 199 -8.41 -12.15 -4.27
CA CYS A 199 -9.74 -11.85 -3.75
C CYS A 199 -9.65 -11.45 -2.27
N GLY A 200 -10.27 -10.33 -1.93
CA GLY A 200 -10.28 -9.81 -0.56
C GLY A 200 -8.90 -9.36 -0.02
N CYS A 201 -7.88 -9.15 -0.85
CA CYS A 201 -6.58 -8.70 -0.36
C CYS A 201 -6.69 -7.35 0.38
N PRO A 202 -6.30 -7.26 1.67
CA PRO A 202 -6.42 -6.02 2.47
C PRO A 202 -5.62 -4.83 1.93
N VAL A 203 -4.67 -5.07 1.02
CA VAL A 203 -3.93 -3.99 0.31
C VAL A 203 -4.84 -3.27 -0.69
N SER A 204 -5.87 -3.94 -1.22
CA SER A 204 -6.88 -3.27 -2.06
C SER A 204 -7.76 -2.34 -1.22
N TYR A 205 -7.91 -1.10 -1.66
CA TYR A 205 -8.84 -0.17 -1.00
C TYR A 205 -10.33 -0.56 -1.21
N LYS A 206 -10.62 -1.37 -2.24
CA LYS A 206 -11.95 -1.90 -2.56
C LYS A 206 -12.19 -3.31 -2.01
N ALA A 207 -11.30 -3.86 -1.18
CA ALA A 207 -11.39 -5.26 -0.76
C ALA A 207 -12.76 -5.65 -0.16
N ALA A 208 -13.36 -4.78 0.64
CA ALA A 208 -14.67 -5.02 1.24
C ALA A 208 -15.79 -4.99 0.19
N ASP A 209 -15.77 -3.98 -0.70
CA ASP A 209 -16.77 -3.82 -1.76
C ASP A 209 -16.68 -4.99 -2.75
N ASP A 210 -15.47 -5.37 -3.15
CA ASP A 210 -15.23 -6.52 -4.04
C ASP A 210 -15.78 -7.83 -3.43
N LEU A 211 -15.62 -8.02 -2.11
CA LEU A 211 -16.18 -9.18 -1.41
C LEU A 211 -17.72 -9.19 -1.39
N GLU A 212 -18.35 -8.04 -1.24
CA GLU A 212 -19.81 -7.95 -1.32
C GLU A 212 -20.32 -8.22 -2.74
N LEU A 213 -19.64 -7.73 -3.77
CA LEU A 213 -20.00 -8.00 -5.17
C LEU A 213 -19.96 -9.49 -5.51
N ILE A 214 -18.95 -10.22 -5.02
CA ILE A 214 -18.80 -11.65 -5.34
C ILE A 214 -19.58 -12.57 -4.40
N ARG A 215 -20.10 -12.07 -3.27
CA ARG A 215 -20.80 -12.88 -2.27
C ARG A 215 -21.95 -13.74 -2.84
N PRO A 216 -22.81 -13.23 -3.75
CA PRO A 216 -23.89 -14.02 -4.34
C PRO A 216 -23.41 -15.20 -5.21
N TYR A 217 -22.20 -15.08 -5.77
CA TYR A 217 -21.66 -16.04 -6.73
C TYR A 217 -20.64 -16.99 -6.09
N GLU A 218 -19.83 -16.47 -5.16
CA GLU A 218 -18.67 -17.16 -4.58
C GLU A 218 -18.67 -17.06 -3.03
N PRO A 219 -19.72 -17.51 -2.32
CA PRO A 219 -19.85 -17.36 -0.88
C PRO A 219 -18.72 -18.05 -0.10
N ASN A 220 -18.20 -19.18 -0.61
CA ASN A 220 -17.09 -19.90 0.01
C ASN A 220 -15.76 -19.13 -0.11
N VAL A 221 -15.56 -18.40 -1.21
CA VAL A 221 -14.37 -17.55 -1.39
C VAL A 221 -14.43 -16.38 -0.44
N VAL A 222 -15.59 -15.76 -0.25
CA VAL A 222 -15.82 -14.69 0.74
C VAL A 222 -15.53 -15.19 2.15
N LYS A 223 -16.08 -16.34 2.53
CA LYS A 223 -15.81 -16.97 3.84
C LYS A 223 -14.33 -17.25 4.05
N ALA A 224 -13.64 -17.78 3.04
CA ALA A 224 -12.20 -18.03 3.09
C ALA A 224 -11.40 -16.73 3.25
N ALA A 225 -11.76 -15.66 2.53
CA ALA A 225 -11.12 -14.35 2.64
C ALA A 225 -11.27 -13.77 4.06
N TRP A 226 -12.45 -13.86 4.67
CA TRP A 226 -12.67 -13.45 6.06
C TRP A 226 -11.88 -14.29 7.06
N ASN A 227 -11.79 -15.60 6.86
CA ASN A 227 -10.99 -16.48 7.72
C ASN A 227 -9.48 -16.16 7.66
N ILE A 228 -8.99 -15.72 6.49
CA ILE A 228 -7.57 -15.41 6.28
C ILE A 228 -7.24 -13.98 6.71
N PHE A 229 -8.06 -13.01 6.34
CA PHE A 229 -7.77 -11.58 6.45
C PHE A 229 -8.66 -10.81 7.43
N GLY A 230 -9.59 -11.47 8.12
CA GLY A 230 -10.62 -10.84 8.94
C GLY A 230 -10.06 -9.86 9.97
N LYS A 231 -8.97 -10.22 10.66
CA LYS A 231 -8.30 -9.32 11.62
C LYS A 231 -7.86 -8.01 10.97
N SER A 232 -7.30 -8.07 9.74
CA SER A 232 -6.91 -6.87 9.01
C SER A 232 -8.11 -6.02 8.59
N TYR A 233 -9.23 -6.64 8.19
CA TYR A 233 -10.46 -5.90 7.85
C TYR A 233 -11.05 -5.18 9.06
N GLU A 234 -11.13 -5.87 10.20
CA GLU A 234 -11.62 -5.29 11.44
C GLU A 234 -10.74 -4.16 11.94
N TYR A 235 -9.44 -4.35 11.89
CA TYR A 235 -8.47 -3.33 12.27
C TYR A 235 -8.54 -2.11 11.36
N ARG A 236 -8.70 -2.32 10.04
CA ARG A 236 -8.92 -1.22 9.08
C ARG A 236 -10.23 -0.48 9.34
N ARG A 237 -11.30 -1.19 9.72
CA ARG A 237 -12.58 -0.56 10.10
C ARG A 237 -12.41 0.33 11.33
N LYS A 238 -11.70 -0.15 12.35
CA LYS A 238 -11.35 0.66 13.54
C LYS A 238 -10.55 1.91 13.16
N TYR A 239 -9.54 1.74 12.32
CA TYR A 239 -8.75 2.87 11.82
C TYR A 239 -9.59 3.90 11.05
N ASN A 240 -10.47 3.45 10.17
CA ASN A 240 -11.32 4.35 9.40
C ASN A 240 -12.28 5.15 10.31
N ALA A 241 -12.82 4.52 11.36
CA ALA A 241 -13.65 5.18 12.36
C ALA A 241 -12.84 6.23 13.16
N TYR A 242 -11.65 5.87 13.61
CA TYR A 242 -10.71 6.75 14.29
C TYR A 242 -10.35 7.97 13.43
N LYS A 243 -9.95 7.72 12.18
CA LYS A 243 -9.64 8.78 11.21
C LYS A 243 -10.81 9.75 11.01
N LYS A 244 -12.03 9.21 10.86
CA LYS A 244 -13.25 10.04 10.70
C LYS A 244 -13.49 10.92 11.92
N ALA A 245 -13.31 10.40 13.12
CA ALA A 245 -13.46 11.15 14.37
C ALA A 245 -12.43 12.28 14.47
N ARG A 246 -11.13 11.99 14.23
CA ARG A 246 -10.06 12.98 14.25
C ARG A 246 -10.27 14.10 13.22
N MET A 247 -10.68 13.73 12.00
CA MET A 247 -11.00 14.74 10.97
C MET A 247 -12.18 15.65 11.36
N ALA A 248 -13.19 15.11 12.04
CA ALA A 248 -14.31 15.91 12.52
C ALA A 248 -13.88 16.88 13.65
N GLU A 249 -13.03 16.43 14.56
CA GLU A 249 -12.45 17.27 15.61
C GLU A 249 -11.60 18.44 15.03
N GLU A 250 -10.75 18.12 14.04
CA GLU A 250 -9.93 19.18 13.38
C GLU A 250 -10.80 20.22 12.66
N LYS A 251 -11.87 19.75 12.00
CA LYS A 251 -12.82 20.69 11.36
C LYS A 251 -13.49 21.61 12.37
N LYS A 252 -13.94 21.07 13.51
CA LYS A 252 -14.53 21.87 14.58
C LYS A 252 -13.54 22.88 15.16
N LYS A 253 -12.28 22.48 15.39
CA LYS A 253 -11.24 23.39 15.88
C LYS A 253 -10.97 24.53 14.90
N LYS A 254 -10.88 24.25 13.60
CA LYS A 254 -10.71 25.28 12.56
C LYS A 254 -11.90 26.23 12.53
N ALA A 255 -13.13 25.74 12.50
CA ALA A 255 -14.31 26.58 12.50
C ALA A 255 -14.40 27.47 13.74
N ASN A 256 -13.97 27.00 14.91
CA ASN A 256 -13.91 27.82 16.11
C ASN A 256 -12.82 28.91 16.04
N VAL A 257 -11.67 28.61 15.42
CA VAL A 257 -10.60 29.61 15.22
C VAL A 257 -11.04 30.68 14.22
N ASP A 258 -11.62 30.27 13.09
CA ASP A 258 -12.11 31.19 12.06
C ASP A 258 -13.23 32.07 12.64
N GLY A 259 -14.17 31.53 13.42
CA GLY A 259 -15.22 32.32 14.12
C GLY A 259 -14.68 33.23 15.21
N GLN A 260 -13.55 32.93 15.85
CA GLN A 260 -12.88 33.85 16.78
C GLN A 260 -12.16 34.99 16.05
N MET A 261 -11.55 34.73 14.90
CA MET A 261 -10.92 35.77 14.08
C MET A 261 -11.96 36.77 13.57
N GLU A 262 -13.12 36.32 13.07
CA GLU A 262 -14.22 37.20 12.68
C GLU A 262 -14.74 38.05 13.86
N LEU A 263 -14.70 37.56 15.09
CA LEU A 263 -15.12 38.30 16.29
C LEU A 263 -14.09 39.38 16.68
N PHE A 264 -12.80 39.14 16.48
CA PHE A 264 -11.73 40.09 16.77
C PHE A 264 -11.70 41.24 15.74
N ASP A 265 -12.02 40.96 14.47
CA ASP A 265 -12.13 41.97 13.40
C ASP A 265 -13.28 42.99 13.67
N PHE A 266 -14.29 42.62 14.48
CA PHE A 266 -15.39 43.50 14.89
C PHE A 266 -15.07 44.35 16.14
N ILE A 267 -13.97 44.10 16.83
CA ILE A 267 -13.61 44.84 18.08
C ILE A 267 -12.59 45.97 17.81
N GLU A 268 -11.97 46.00 16.63
CA GLU A 268 -11.00 47.04 16.23
C GLU A 268 -11.62 48.22 15.42
N GLU A 269 -12.94 48.28 15.22
CA GLU A 269 -13.68 49.46 14.76
C GLU A 269 -14.36 50.19 15.95
#